data_8cb8e79fb90796133966d748b2d5bcb4
#
_entry.id   8cb8e79fb90796133966d748b2d5bcb4
#
_cell.length_a   1.000
_cell.length_b   1.000
_cell.length_c   1.000
_cell.angle_alpha   90.00
_cell.angle_beta   90.00
_cell.angle_gamma   90.00
#
_symmetry.space_group_name_H-M   'P 1'
#
loop_
_entity.id
_entity.type
_entity.pdbx_description
1 polymer ?
#
loop_
_entity_poly.entity_id
_entity_poly.type
_entity_poly.pdbx_seq_one_letter_code
_entity_poly.pdbx_strand_id
1 'polypeptide(L)'
;KRFDLHKNEYFLFLGRLVPEKGIRYLVEAFKEVKTDKKLVIAGGASDTDEFTQELKKLAESDRRIIFTGFVQGKTLDELYSNAYVYVLPSDLEGMPLSLLEAMSYGNCCLVSDIAECAEVVEDKAVVFKKSDVEDLREKLQECCFNGKRVEEYKENAADFICRKYVWDRAAEKTVGLYGGKRKK
;
A
#
# COMPACT_ATOMS: atom_id res chain seq x y z
N LYS A 1 -20.05 -0.05 -4.98
CA LYS A 1 -21.43 0.40 -4.59
C LYS A 1 -21.50 0.89 -3.14
N ARG A 2 -20.82 0.24 -2.17
CA ARG A 2 -20.90 0.66 -0.74
C ARG A 2 -20.21 2.01 -0.46
N PHE A 3 -19.17 2.35 -1.22
CA PHE A 3 -18.35 3.55 -1.01
C PHE A 3 -18.35 4.49 -2.23
N ASP A 4 -19.21 4.26 -3.22
CA ASP A 4 -19.27 5.02 -4.48
C ASP A 4 -17.87 5.17 -5.12
N LEU A 5 -17.19 4.03 -5.28
CA LEU A 5 -15.87 3.92 -5.88
C LEU A 5 -15.94 3.22 -7.23
N HIS A 6 -15.21 3.73 -8.20
CA HIS A 6 -15.07 3.14 -9.52
C HIS A 6 -13.61 2.76 -9.79
N LYS A 7 -13.40 1.91 -10.78
CA LYS A 7 -12.07 1.44 -11.16
C LYS A 7 -11.15 2.61 -11.55
N ASN A 8 -9.92 2.58 -11.05
CA ASN A 8 -8.89 3.58 -11.31
C ASN A 8 -9.20 5.01 -10.79
N GLU A 9 -10.17 5.17 -9.88
CA GLU A 9 -10.54 6.46 -9.33
C GLU A 9 -10.00 6.75 -7.94
N TYR A 10 -9.19 5.84 -7.36
CA TYR A 10 -8.70 6.04 -5.99
C TYR A 10 -7.30 5.48 -5.76
N PHE A 11 -6.59 6.16 -4.87
CA PHE A 11 -5.44 5.65 -4.15
C PHE A 11 -5.92 4.78 -2.99
N LEU A 12 -5.28 3.65 -2.75
CA LEU A 12 -5.65 2.72 -1.69
C LEU A 12 -4.52 2.56 -0.68
N PHE A 13 -4.80 2.82 0.59
CA PHE A 13 -4.04 2.31 1.72
C PHE A 13 -4.82 1.18 2.37
N LEU A 14 -4.15 0.09 2.73
CA LEU A 14 -4.75 -1.02 3.45
C LEU A 14 -3.81 -1.53 4.53
N GLY A 15 -4.29 -1.53 5.79
CA GLY A 15 -3.51 -1.99 6.92
C GLY A 15 -4.10 -1.57 8.27
N ARG A 16 -3.41 -1.90 9.36
CA ARG A 16 -3.75 -1.39 10.69
C ARG A 16 -3.56 0.13 10.74
N LEU A 17 -4.46 0.83 11.40
CA LEU A 17 -4.34 2.27 11.58
C LEU A 17 -3.49 2.56 12.81
N VAL A 18 -2.17 2.54 12.62
CA VAL A 18 -1.15 2.79 13.66
C VAL A 18 -0.10 3.78 13.14
N PRO A 19 0.57 4.55 14.02
CA PRO A 19 1.48 5.63 13.63
C PRO A 19 2.58 5.18 12.67
N GLU A 20 3.20 4.02 12.92
CA GLU A 20 4.30 3.48 12.12
C GLU A 20 3.93 3.13 10.67
N LYS A 21 2.65 3.09 10.35
CA LYS A 21 2.17 2.93 8.95
C LYS A 21 2.17 4.22 8.14
N GLY A 22 2.55 5.36 8.74
CA GLY A 22 2.73 6.62 8.03
C GLY A 22 1.45 7.23 7.45
N ILE A 23 0.27 6.82 7.93
CA ILE A 23 -1.02 7.24 7.37
C ILE A 23 -1.24 8.75 7.53
N ARG A 24 -0.69 9.34 8.61
CA ARG A 24 -0.71 10.78 8.81
C ARG A 24 -0.05 11.51 7.64
N TYR A 25 1.16 11.08 7.24
CA TYR A 25 1.88 11.67 6.11
C TYR A 25 1.08 11.55 4.81
N LEU A 26 0.42 10.40 4.62
CA LEU A 26 -0.41 10.17 3.44
C LEU A 26 -1.61 11.13 3.39
N VAL A 27 -2.29 11.33 4.51
CA VAL A 27 -3.42 12.28 4.60
C VAL A 27 -2.94 13.70 4.34
N GLU A 28 -1.85 14.13 4.98
CA GLU A 28 -1.27 15.46 4.81
C GLU A 28 -0.84 15.71 3.36
N ALA A 29 -0.08 14.78 2.78
CA ALA A 29 0.36 14.86 1.39
C ALA A 29 -0.82 14.89 0.41
N PHE A 30 -1.80 14.00 0.58
CA PHE A 30 -2.92 13.85 -0.35
C PHE A 30 -3.83 15.10 -0.38
N LYS A 31 -4.00 15.81 0.72
CA LYS A 31 -4.79 17.06 0.77
C LYS A 31 -4.27 18.11 -0.21
N GLU A 32 -2.96 18.13 -0.46
CA GLU A 32 -2.31 19.08 -1.36
C GLU A 32 -2.23 18.57 -2.83
N VAL A 33 -2.62 17.32 -3.09
CA VAL A 33 -2.62 16.75 -4.45
C VAL A 33 -3.81 17.29 -5.25
N LYS A 34 -3.52 17.79 -6.44
CA LYS A 34 -4.53 18.30 -7.39
C LYS A 34 -5.07 17.13 -8.23
N THR A 35 -6.20 16.57 -7.80
CA THR A 35 -6.84 15.44 -8.46
C THR A 35 -8.30 15.30 -8.03
N ASP A 36 -9.13 14.73 -8.90
CA ASP A 36 -10.49 14.31 -8.56
C ASP A 36 -10.54 12.89 -7.97
N LYS A 37 -9.40 12.18 -7.96
CA LYS A 37 -9.31 10.85 -7.37
C LYS A 37 -9.52 10.90 -5.85
N LYS A 38 -9.99 9.80 -5.31
CA LYS A 38 -10.21 9.62 -3.87
C LYS A 38 -8.98 8.98 -3.21
N LEU A 39 -8.85 9.16 -1.90
CA LEU A 39 -7.95 8.36 -1.05
C LEU A 39 -8.81 7.45 -0.19
N VAL A 40 -8.65 6.15 -0.35
CA VAL A 40 -9.35 5.13 0.43
C VAL A 40 -8.40 4.58 1.48
N ILE A 41 -8.75 4.76 2.74
CA ILE A 41 -8.02 4.24 3.90
C ILE A 41 -8.83 3.07 4.47
N ALA A 42 -8.38 1.85 4.17
CA ALA A 42 -9.02 0.62 4.58
C ALA A 42 -8.26 -0.03 5.73
N GLY A 43 -8.96 -0.24 6.85
CA GLY A 43 -8.39 -0.86 8.03
C GLY A 43 -9.09 -0.45 9.32
N GLY A 44 -8.77 -1.12 10.41
CA GLY A 44 -9.28 -0.84 11.74
C GLY A 44 -8.19 -0.36 12.70
N ALA A 45 -8.62 0.23 13.83
CA ALA A 45 -7.74 0.49 14.96
C ALA A 45 -7.18 -0.82 15.52
N SER A 46 -5.96 -0.79 16.05
CA SER A 46 -5.38 -1.97 16.72
C SER A 46 -5.86 -2.11 18.17
N ASP A 47 -5.71 -1.08 18.99
CA ASP A 47 -6.01 -1.15 20.43
C ASP A 47 -6.68 0.10 20.99
N THR A 48 -6.54 1.26 20.38
CA THR A 48 -7.20 2.50 20.77
C THR A 48 -7.76 3.23 19.56
N ASP A 49 -8.96 3.81 19.71
CA ASP A 49 -9.57 4.62 18.65
C ASP A 49 -8.94 6.02 18.50
N GLU A 50 -8.05 6.42 19.41
CA GLU A 50 -7.52 7.79 19.46
C GLU A 50 -6.82 8.18 18.17
N PHE A 51 -5.86 7.37 17.71
CA PHE A 51 -5.13 7.66 16.46
C PHE A 51 -6.07 7.67 15.24
N THR A 52 -7.03 6.76 15.19
CA THR A 52 -8.04 6.74 14.12
C THR A 52 -8.92 7.99 14.14
N GLN A 53 -9.30 8.46 15.32
CA GLN A 53 -10.07 9.72 15.45
C GLN A 53 -9.26 10.93 15.05
N GLU A 54 -7.97 10.95 15.41
CA GLU A 54 -7.03 11.99 14.99
C GLU A 54 -6.90 12.04 13.46
N LEU A 55 -6.71 10.89 12.82
CA LEU A 55 -6.66 10.79 11.35
C LEU A 55 -7.96 11.28 10.68
N LYS A 56 -9.11 10.89 11.22
CA LYS A 56 -10.42 11.35 10.70
C LYS A 56 -10.57 12.85 10.83
N LYS A 57 -10.15 13.43 11.96
CA LYS A 57 -10.16 14.89 12.17
C LYS A 57 -9.22 15.60 11.21
N LEU A 58 -8.02 15.07 10.98
CA LEU A 58 -7.07 15.61 10.01
C LEU A 58 -7.63 15.60 8.59
N ALA A 59 -8.38 14.57 8.23
CA ALA A 59 -8.99 14.38 6.92
C ALA A 59 -10.34 15.12 6.74
N GLU A 60 -10.96 15.65 7.79
CA GLU A 60 -12.35 16.16 7.79
C GLU A 60 -12.58 17.25 6.74
N SER A 61 -11.58 18.06 6.45
CA SER A 61 -11.67 19.14 5.46
C SER A 61 -11.62 18.66 4.01
N ASP A 62 -11.30 17.41 3.75
CA ASP A 62 -11.16 16.86 2.39
C ASP A 62 -12.09 15.66 2.15
N ARG A 63 -13.19 15.92 1.44
CA ARG A 63 -14.22 14.89 1.16
C ARG A 63 -13.73 13.77 0.23
N ARG A 64 -12.55 13.89 -0.37
CA ARG A 64 -11.95 12.84 -1.20
C ARG A 64 -11.36 11.71 -0.35
N ILE A 65 -11.14 11.93 0.96
CA ILE A 65 -10.55 10.94 1.86
C ILE A 65 -11.66 10.12 2.53
N ILE A 66 -11.64 8.81 2.29
CA ILE A 66 -12.69 7.88 2.71
C ILE A 66 -12.08 6.81 3.63
N PHE A 67 -12.62 6.70 4.85
CA PHE A 67 -12.30 5.62 5.77
C PHE A 67 -13.34 4.52 5.66
N THR A 68 -12.94 3.31 5.28
CA THR A 68 -13.86 2.17 5.13
C THR A 68 -14.08 1.40 6.42
N GLY A 69 -13.19 1.57 7.41
CA GLY A 69 -13.06 0.65 8.53
C GLY A 69 -12.46 -0.68 8.08
N PHE A 70 -12.55 -1.70 8.93
CA PHE A 70 -12.08 -3.05 8.61
C PHE A 70 -12.88 -3.64 7.44
N VAL A 71 -12.17 -4.22 6.48
CA VAL A 71 -12.72 -4.88 5.30
C VAL A 71 -12.11 -6.26 5.12
N GLN A 72 -12.90 -7.21 4.59
CA GLN A 72 -12.46 -8.57 4.29
C GLN A 72 -13.26 -9.17 3.13
N GLY A 73 -12.80 -10.33 2.64
CA GLY A 73 -13.45 -11.09 1.57
C GLY A 73 -13.66 -10.26 0.32
N LYS A 74 -14.80 -10.41 -0.33
CA LYS A 74 -15.09 -9.76 -1.61
C LYS A 74 -14.87 -8.24 -1.64
N THR A 75 -15.14 -7.54 -0.55
CA THR A 75 -14.90 -6.09 -0.47
C THR A 75 -13.41 -5.77 -0.54
N LEU A 76 -12.58 -6.56 0.12
CA LEU A 76 -11.12 -6.44 0.08
C LEU A 76 -10.60 -6.70 -1.35
N ASP A 77 -11.05 -7.80 -1.97
CA ASP A 77 -10.69 -8.16 -3.35
C ASP A 77 -11.07 -7.05 -4.34
N GLU A 78 -12.27 -6.48 -4.20
CA GLU A 78 -12.74 -5.38 -5.04
C GLU A 78 -11.90 -4.10 -4.84
N LEU A 79 -11.47 -3.80 -3.61
CA LEU A 79 -10.63 -2.65 -3.34
C LEU A 79 -9.25 -2.78 -4.00
N TYR A 80 -8.60 -3.94 -3.87
CA TYR A 80 -7.33 -4.18 -4.56
C TYR A 80 -7.48 -4.16 -6.08
N SER A 81 -8.47 -4.90 -6.62
CA SER A 81 -8.64 -5.06 -8.07
C SER A 81 -8.97 -3.77 -8.82
N ASN A 82 -9.52 -2.77 -8.14
CA ASN A 82 -9.98 -1.54 -8.77
C ASN A 82 -9.16 -0.29 -8.37
N ALA A 83 -8.15 -0.43 -7.53
CA ALA A 83 -7.32 0.70 -7.13
C ALA A 83 -6.55 1.30 -8.32
N TYR A 84 -6.36 2.60 -8.31
CA TYR A 84 -5.48 3.30 -9.23
C TYR A 84 -4.02 3.06 -8.87
N VAL A 85 -3.67 3.34 -7.62
CA VAL A 85 -2.35 3.10 -7.03
C VAL A 85 -2.55 2.62 -5.60
N TYR A 86 -1.82 1.60 -5.20
CA TYR A 86 -1.71 1.20 -3.80
C TYR A 86 -0.59 1.97 -3.12
N VAL A 87 -0.83 2.51 -1.92
CA VAL A 87 0.16 3.35 -1.20
C VAL A 87 0.49 2.71 0.14
N LEU A 88 1.79 2.48 0.39
CA LEU A 88 2.30 2.00 1.68
C LEU A 88 3.36 2.98 2.22
N PRO A 89 2.97 3.99 3.00
CA PRO A 89 3.87 5.04 3.47
C PRO A 89 4.55 4.70 4.81
N SER A 90 4.78 3.43 5.08
CA SER A 90 5.24 2.93 6.36
C SER A 90 6.64 3.40 6.73
N ASP A 91 6.85 3.68 8.01
CA ASP A 91 8.16 3.96 8.60
C ASP A 91 8.88 2.67 9.02
N LEU A 92 8.11 1.61 9.27
CA LEU A 92 8.61 0.31 9.72
C LEU A 92 7.70 -0.82 9.24
N GLU A 93 8.29 -1.87 8.69
CA GLU A 93 7.64 -3.12 8.34
C GLU A 93 8.48 -4.32 8.79
N GLY A 94 7.82 -5.44 9.09
CA GLY A 94 8.51 -6.73 9.12
C GLY A 94 8.52 -7.33 7.72
N MET A 95 7.40 -7.98 7.36
CA MET A 95 7.09 -8.38 5.99
C MET A 95 5.84 -7.62 5.55
N PRO A 96 5.91 -6.77 4.52
CA PRO A 96 4.76 -5.97 4.10
C PRO A 96 3.76 -6.80 3.27
N LEU A 97 3.01 -7.70 3.94
CA LEU A 97 2.08 -8.64 3.28
C LEU A 97 1.04 -7.91 2.41
N SER A 98 0.52 -6.78 2.87
CA SER A 98 -0.45 -6.00 2.09
C SER A 98 0.15 -5.42 0.79
N LEU A 99 1.46 -5.20 0.75
CA LEU A 99 2.18 -4.82 -0.48
C LEU A 99 2.30 -6.01 -1.44
N LEU A 100 2.65 -7.19 -0.91
CA LEU A 100 2.68 -8.42 -1.71
C LEU A 100 1.30 -8.70 -2.34
N GLU A 101 0.24 -8.58 -1.53
CA GLU A 101 -1.14 -8.72 -1.99
C GLU A 101 -1.46 -7.67 -3.06
N ALA A 102 -1.20 -6.39 -2.82
CA ALA A 102 -1.46 -5.32 -3.78
C ALA A 102 -0.78 -5.59 -5.13
N MET A 103 0.48 -5.98 -5.13
CA MET A 103 1.20 -6.32 -6.36
C MET A 103 0.63 -7.55 -7.04
N SER A 104 0.18 -8.57 -6.29
CA SER A 104 -0.45 -9.77 -6.86
C SER A 104 -1.78 -9.49 -7.57
N TYR A 105 -2.49 -8.44 -7.14
CA TYR A 105 -3.69 -7.93 -7.83
C TYR A 105 -3.36 -7.02 -9.04
N GLY A 106 -2.08 -6.86 -9.38
CA GLY A 106 -1.64 -6.03 -10.51
C GLY A 106 -1.72 -4.52 -10.22
N ASN A 107 -1.52 -4.10 -8.98
CA ASN A 107 -1.49 -2.68 -8.66
C ASN A 107 -0.14 -2.05 -8.94
N CYS A 108 -0.14 -0.82 -9.45
CA CYS A 108 0.97 0.09 -9.26
C CYS A 108 1.08 0.42 -7.78
N CYS A 109 2.27 0.31 -7.21
CA CYS A 109 2.52 0.60 -5.81
C CYS A 109 3.37 1.86 -5.64
N LEU A 110 3.06 2.66 -4.63
CA LEU A 110 3.86 3.79 -4.15
C LEU A 110 4.24 3.49 -2.70
N VAL A 111 5.54 3.36 -2.43
CA VAL A 111 6.05 2.89 -1.14
C VAL A 111 7.15 3.79 -0.60
N SER A 112 7.36 3.80 0.72
CA SER A 112 8.51 4.44 1.33
C SER A 112 9.81 3.67 1.02
N ASP A 113 10.95 4.35 1.07
CA ASP A 113 12.29 3.82 0.76
C ASP A 113 12.91 2.98 1.90
N ILE A 114 12.07 2.43 2.79
CA ILE A 114 12.55 1.49 3.82
C ILE A 114 13.04 0.19 3.18
N ALA A 115 14.01 -0.45 3.81
CA ALA A 115 14.67 -1.64 3.29
C ALA A 115 13.68 -2.78 2.96
N GLU A 116 12.67 -2.99 3.82
CA GLU A 116 11.67 -4.03 3.69
C GLU A 116 10.76 -3.80 2.45
N CYS A 117 10.41 -2.56 2.16
CA CYS A 117 9.66 -2.23 0.95
C CYS A 117 10.55 -2.33 -0.29
N ALA A 118 11.78 -1.79 -0.22
CA ALA A 118 12.73 -1.82 -1.34
C ALA A 118 13.08 -3.26 -1.76
N GLU A 119 13.26 -4.17 -0.79
CA GLU A 119 13.49 -5.60 -1.08
C GLU A 119 12.30 -6.23 -1.82
N VAL A 120 11.07 -5.86 -1.47
CA VAL A 120 9.88 -6.41 -2.12
C VAL A 120 9.76 -5.90 -3.54
N VAL A 121 9.82 -4.60 -3.74
CA VAL A 121 9.44 -3.97 -5.01
C VAL A 121 10.59 -3.88 -6.02
N GLU A 122 11.83 -3.87 -5.57
CA GLU A 122 13.02 -3.58 -6.41
C GLU A 122 12.80 -2.30 -7.24
N ASP A 123 12.75 -2.41 -8.57
CA ASP A 123 12.47 -1.32 -9.50
C ASP A 123 11.00 -1.30 -10.01
N LYS A 124 10.11 -2.11 -9.43
CA LYS A 124 8.73 -2.33 -9.91
C LYS A 124 7.67 -1.50 -9.17
N ALA A 125 8.08 -0.43 -8.52
CA ALA A 125 7.16 0.50 -7.86
C ALA A 125 7.67 1.94 -7.90
N VAL A 126 6.81 2.88 -7.56
CA VAL A 126 7.20 4.26 -7.28
C VAL A 126 7.68 4.31 -5.84
N VAL A 127 8.81 4.97 -5.60
CA VAL A 127 9.42 5.07 -4.26
C VAL A 127 9.50 6.54 -3.85
N PHE A 128 9.17 6.82 -2.61
CA PHE A 128 9.34 8.13 -1.98
C PHE A 128 10.19 8.01 -0.72
N LYS A 129 10.80 9.12 -0.30
CA LYS A 129 11.65 9.19 0.88
C LYS A 129 10.82 9.08 2.15
N LYS A 130 11.14 8.11 3.01
CA LYS A 130 10.50 7.86 4.30
C LYS A 130 10.26 9.13 5.10
N SER A 131 9.06 9.26 5.66
CA SER A 131 8.63 10.39 6.52
C SER A 131 8.69 11.77 5.83
N ASP A 132 8.87 11.84 4.51
CA ASP A 132 8.91 13.07 3.75
C ASP A 132 7.55 13.32 3.08
N VAL A 133 6.75 14.20 3.68
CA VAL A 133 5.39 14.55 3.22
C VAL A 133 5.42 15.19 1.84
N GLU A 134 6.44 16.03 1.59
CA GLU A 134 6.53 16.76 0.32
C GLU A 134 6.91 15.82 -0.83
N ASP A 135 7.89 14.96 -0.63
CA ASP A 135 8.25 13.95 -1.64
C ASP A 135 7.07 12.98 -1.90
N LEU A 136 6.35 12.55 -0.85
CA LEU A 136 5.14 11.76 -1.01
C LEU A 136 4.07 12.50 -1.84
N ARG A 137 3.85 13.79 -1.55
CA ARG A 137 2.92 14.64 -2.32
C ARG A 137 3.33 14.70 -3.79
N GLU A 138 4.62 14.93 -4.07
CA GLU A 138 5.14 14.98 -5.44
C GLU A 138 4.92 13.66 -6.17
N LYS A 139 5.22 12.51 -5.55
CA LYS A 139 5.01 11.18 -6.14
C LYS A 139 3.53 10.87 -6.40
N LEU A 140 2.65 11.23 -5.47
CA LEU A 140 1.19 11.12 -5.69
C LEU A 140 0.75 11.96 -6.89
N GLN A 141 1.25 13.19 -7.00
CA GLN A 141 0.94 14.09 -8.11
C GLN A 141 1.52 13.58 -9.44
N GLU A 142 2.75 13.06 -9.44
CA GLU A 142 3.36 12.42 -10.61
C GLU A 142 2.50 11.25 -11.12
N CYS A 143 1.99 10.40 -10.22
CA CYS A 143 1.07 9.32 -10.59
C CYS A 143 -0.19 9.86 -11.28
N CYS A 144 -0.75 10.99 -10.81
CA CYS A 144 -1.92 11.58 -11.44
C CYS A 144 -1.64 12.13 -12.85
N PHE A 145 -0.46 12.69 -13.09
CA PHE A 145 -0.10 13.26 -14.40
C PHE A 145 0.43 12.22 -15.38
N ASN A 146 1.01 11.14 -14.90
CA ASN A 146 1.65 10.12 -15.74
C ASN A 146 0.94 8.76 -15.65
N GLY A 147 -0.32 8.73 -16.07
CA GLY A 147 -1.13 7.50 -16.07
C GLY A 147 -0.50 6.36 -16.88
N LYS A 148 0.27 6.67 -17.94
CA LYS A 148 0.99 5.66 -18.73
C LYS A 148 2.00 4.91 -17.87
N ARG A 149 2.80 5.61 -17.08
CA ARG A 149 3.77 4.99 -16.16
C ARG A 149 3.07 4.13 -15.09
N VAL A 150 1.91 4.58 -14.61
CA VAL A 150 1.11 3.79 -13.67
C VAL A 150 0.67 2.46 -14.30
N GLU A 151 0.19 2.48 -15.53
CA GLU A 151 -0.21 1.26 -16.23
C GLU A 151 0.99 0.35 -16.53
N GLU A 152 2.15 0.87 -16.88
CA GLU A 152 3.40 0.10 -17.07
C GLU A 152 3.79 -0.68 -15.79
N TYR A 153 3.64 -0.05 -14.61
CA TYR A 153 3.86 -0.74 -13.33
C TYR A 153 2.81 -1.82 -13.07
N LYS A 154 1.53 -1.56 -13.37
CA LYS A 154 0.44 -2.52 -13.20
C LYS A 154 0.62 -3.78 -14.04
N GLU A 155 0.99 -3.62 -15.31
CA GLU A 155 1.18 -4.75 -16.25
C GLU A 155 2.22 -5.75 -15.76
N ASN A 156 3.24 -5.29 -15.04
CA ASN A 156 4.36 -6.12 -14.61
C ASN A 156 4.27 -6.61 -13.16
N ALA A 157 3.43 -5.99 -12.33
CA ALA A 157 3.42 -6.20 -10.88
C ALA A 157 3.10 -7.65 -10.49
N ALA A 158 2.00 -8.20 -11.00
CA ALA A 158 1.53 -9.53 -10.62
C ALA A 158 2.53 -10.63 -11.02
N ASP A 159 3.00 -10.61 -12.25
CA ASP A 159 3.99 -11.58 -12.76
C ASP A 159 5.29 -11.51 -11.96
N PHE A 160 5.77 -10.32 -11.67
CA PHE A 160 7.00 -10.12 -10.89
C PHE A 160 6.86 -10.70 -9.48
N ILE A 161 5.83 -10.29 -8.73
CA ILE A 161 5.71 -10.65 -7.33
C ILE A 161 5.40 -12.14 -7.14
N CYS A 162 4.54 -12.72 -8.00
CA CYS A 162 4.19 -14.14 -7.94
C CYS A 162 5.36 -15.06 -8.30
N ARG A 163 6.32 -14.60 -9.12
CA ARG A 163 7.56 -15.35 -9.37
C ARG A 163 8.56 -15.22 -8.24
N LYS A 164 8.61 -14.07 -7.58
CA LYS A 164 9.57 -13.78 -6.51
C LYS A 164 9.18 -14.48 -5.20
N TYR A 165 7.90 -14.45 -4.84
CA TYR A 165 7.38 -14.95 -3.57
C TYR A 165 6.46 -16.15 -3.82
N VAL A 166 7.06 -17.34 -3.92
CA VAL A 166 6.34 -18.62 -4.06
C VAL A 166 6.47 -19.40 -2.75
N TRP A 167 5.35 -19.85 -2.22
CA TRP A 167 5.30 -20.62 -0.96
C TRP A 167 6.22 -21.85 -0.97
N ASP A 168 6.33 -22.54 -2.09
CA ASP A 168 7.20 -23.71 -2.24
C ASP A 168 8.67 -23.36 -1.97
N ARG A 169 9.15 -22.22 -2.47
CA ARG A 169 10.51 -21.73 -2.20
C ARG A 169 10.72 -21.34 -0.73
N ALA A 170 9.71 -20.79 -0.06
CA ALA A 170 9.76 -20.48 1.36
C ALA A 170 9.83 -21.78 2.18
N ALA A 171 9.02 -22.77 1.83
CA ALA A 171 9.04 -24.10 2.45
C ALA A 171 10.39 -24.81 2.25
N GLU A 172 10.93 -24.84 1.03
CA GLU A 172 12.25 -25.42 0.72
C GLU A 172 13.39 -24.77 1.54
N LYS A 173 13.42 -23.43 1.60
CA LYS A 173 14.41 -22.71 2.42
C LYS A 173 14.27 -23.07 3.89
N THR A 174 13.05 -23.16 4.41
CA THR A 174 12.76 -23.50 5.80
C THR A 174 13.22 -24.93 6.13
N VAL A 175 12.87 -25.90 5.29
CA VAL A 175 13.29 -27.29 5.40
C VAL A 175 14.83 -27.40 5.33
N GLY A 176 15.45 -26.65 4.43
CA GLY A 176 16.92 -26.60 4.31
C GLY A 176 17.62 -26.12 5.58
N LEU A 177 17.04 -25.15 6.31
CA LEU A 177 17.55 -24.68 7.59
C LEU A 177 17.48 -25.76 8.69
N TYR A 178 16.42 -26.57 8.71
CA TYR A 178 16.28 -27.67 9.66
C TYR A 178 17.09 -28.92 9.25
N GLY A 179 17.28 -29.18 7.96
CA GLY A 179 18.07 -30.28 7.45
C GLY A 179 19.59 -30.13 7.62
N GLY A 180 20.08 -28.89 7.75
CA GLY A 180 21.54 -28.58 7.90
C GLY A 180 22.14 -28.83 9.29
N LYS A 181 21.38 -29.23 10.31
CA LYS A 181 21.86 -29.49 11.68
C LYS A 181 21.94 -30.96 12.02
N ARG A 182 22.52 -31.78 11.15
CA ARG A 182 23.04 -33.12 11.53
C ARG A 182 24.46 -33.27 10.97
N LYS A 183 25.43 -32.55 11.56
CA LYS A 183 26.82 -33.01 11.57
C LYS A 183 27.19 -33.18 13.05
N LYS A 184 27.48 -34.46 13.39
CA LYS A 184 28.03 -34.91 14.66
C LYS A 184 29.36 -34.20 14.95
#